data_06b6706187e90355ce411af555679a0d
#
_entry.id   06b6706187e90355ce411af555679a0d
#
_cell.length_a   1.000
_cell.length_b   1.000
_cell.length_c   1.000
_cell.angle_alpha   90.00
_cell.angle_beta   90.00
_cell.angle_gamma   90.00
#
_symmetry.space_group_name_H-M   'P 1'
#
loop_
_entity.id
_entity.type
_entity.pdbx_description
1 polymer ?
#
loop_
_entity_poly.entity_id
_entity_poly.type
_entity_poly.pdbx_seq_one_letter_code
_entity_poly.pdbx_strand_id
1 'polypeptide(L)'
;MPNMSLQKHPMPEQQPDIRATNFKEVALGYTREIAMEEADRCLHCKNAPCVKGCPVNVPIPDFIAHIKKGEFQEAYETIRLQNGLPAICGRVCPQETQCESKCVRGIKGEPVGIGRLERFAADYACLLYTSPSPRDS
;
A
#
# COMPACT_ATOMS: atom_id res chain seq x y z
N MET A 1 16.57 7.52 9.75
CA MET A 1 17.02 6.12 9.61
C MET A 1 15.84 5.23 9.30
N PRO A 2 15.92 4.32 8.33
CA PRO A 2 14.80 3.43 8.04
C PRO A 2 14.50 2.49 9.21
N ASN A 3 13.24 2.12 9.34
CA ASN A 3 12.83 1.12 10.32
C ASN A 3 13.39 -0.23 9.89
N MET A 4 14.24 -0.82 10.71
CA MET A 4 14.96 -2.05 10.36
C MET A 4 14.25 -3.32 10.82
N SER A 5 12.98 -3.23 11.21
CA SER A 5 12.19 -4.41 11.55
C SER A 5 12.18 -5.41 10.39
N LEU A 6 12.39 -6.69 10.70
CA LEU A 6 12.41 -7.75 9.69
C LEU A 6 11.01 -8.17 9.24
N GLN A 7 9.98 -7.78 9.98
CA GLN A 7 8.61 -8.18 9.69
C GLN A 7 7.80 -6.98 9.22
N LYS A 8 6.93 -7.21 8.22
CA LYS A 8 6.01 -6.16 7.80
C LYS A 8 4.87 -6.06 8.80
N HIS A 9 4.27 -4.89 8.86
CA HIS A 9 3.12 -4.68 9.74
C HIS A 9 1.96 -5.56 9.29
N PRO A 10 1.32 -6.29 10.21
CA PRO A 10 0.19 -7.14 9.83
C PRO A 10 -1.00 -6.31 9.38
N MET A 11 -1.81 -6.88 8.50
CA MET A 11 -3.03 -6.26 8.04
C MET A 11 -4.10 -6.38 9.15
N PRO A 12 -4.65 -5.26 9.64
CA PRO A 12 -5.78 -5.34 10.57
C PRO A 12 -6.97 -6.06 9.93
N GLU A 13 -7.53 -7.00 10.64
CA GLU A 13 -8.63 -7.82 10.13
C GLU A 13 -9.73 -7.97 11.16
N GLN A 14 -10.96 -8.22 10.70
CA GLN A 14 -12.06 -8.55 11.58
C GLN A 14 -11.80 -9.90 12.25
N GLN A 15 -12.18 -10.02 13.51
CA GLN A 15 -12.09 -11.30 14.23
C GLN A 15 -13.00 -12.34 13.57
N PRO A 16 -12.60 -13.63 13.59
CA PRO A 16 -13.36 -14.66 12.89
C PRO A 16 -14.84 -14.77 13.31
N ASP A 17 -15.13 -14.60 14.58
CA ASP A 17 -16.50 -14.67 15.08
C ASP A 17 -17.34 -13.48 14.64
N ILE A 18 -16.72 -12.30 14.51
CA ILE A 18 -17.40 -11.08 14.08
C ILE A 18 -17.63 -11.11 12.57
N ARG A 19 -16.59 -11.46 11.79
CA ARG A 19 -16.72 -11.48 10.34
C ARG A 19 -17.72 -12.51 9.82
N ALA A 20 -17.99 -13.53 10.60
CA ALA A 20 -19.00 -14.53 10.24
C ALA A 20 -20.42 -13.98 10.29
N THR A 21 -20.64 -12.83 10.90
CA THR A 21 -21.96 -12.23 11.08
C THR A 21 -22.28 -11.09 10.13
N ASN A 22 -21.35 -10.72 9.23
CA ASN A 22 -21.56 -9.60 8.32
C ASN A 22 -20.86 -9.85 6.98
N PHE A 23 -21.12 -8.96 6.02
CA PHE A 23 -20.54 -9.02 4.67
C PHE A 23 -19.55 -7.87 4.44
N LYS A 24 -19.07 -7.24 5.50
CA LYS A 24 -18.09 -6.17 5.39
C LYS A 24 -16.72 -6.73 5.08
N GLU A 25 -15.85 -5.89 4.59
CA GLU A 25 -14.49 -6.25 4.24
C GLU A 25 -13.75 -6.84 5.45
N VAL A 26 -13.16 -8.03 5.30
CA VAL A 26 -12.44 -8.69 6.39
C VAL A 26 -11.13 -7.98 6.71
N ALA A 27 -10.34 -7.69 5.68
CA ALA A 27 -9.11 -6.93 5.84
C ALA A 27 -9.46 -5.43 5.92
N LEU A 28 -9.13 -4.81 7.04
CA LEU A 28 -9.58 -3.44 7.33
C LEU A 28 -8.69 -2.36 6.75
N GLY A 29 -7.46 -2.71 6.34
CA GLY A 29 -6.50 -1.74 5.83
C GLY A 29 -5.64 -1.15 6.94
N TYR A 30 -4.55 -0.48 6.55
CA TYR A 30 -3.65 0.16 7.49
C TYR A 30 -4.26 1.45 8.04
N THR A 31 -3.93 1.76 9.30
CA THR A 31 -4.16 3.11 9.84
C THR A 31 -3.02 4.03 9.40
N ARG A 32 -3.17 5.34 9.66
CA ARG A 32 -2.14 6.30 9.31
C ARG A 32 -0.79 5.95 9.94
N GLU A 33 -0.82 5.62 11.23
CA GLU A 33 0.38 5.31 11.99
C GLU A 33 1.06 4.06 11.45
N ILE A 34 0.28 3.01 11.21
CA ILE A 34 0.82 1.76 10.67
C ILE A 34 1.40 1.99 9.27
N ALA A 35 0.70 2.74 8.44
CA ALA A 35 1.15 3.02 7.08
C ALA A 35 2.47 3.79 7.08
N MET A 36 2.61 4.79 7.95
CA MET A 36 3.84 5.57 8.02
C MET A 36 5.01 4.73 8.54
N GLU A 37 4.76 3.88 9.53
CA GLU A 37 5.79 2.98 10.05
C GLU A 37 6.23 1.96 9.01
N GLU A 38 5.28 1.40 8.26
CA GLU A 38 5.61 0.44 7.22
C GLU A 38 6.36 1.13 6.07
N ALA A 39 5.97 2.35 5.71
CA ALA A 39 6.67 3.11 4.70
C ALA A 39 8.12 3.40 5.10
N ASP A 40 8.35 3.55 6.41
CA ASP A 40 9.70 3.80 6.92
C ASP A 40 10.62 2.59 6.75
N ARG A 41 10.07 1.40 6.52
CA ARG A 41 10.88 0.21 6.27
C ARG A 41 11.49 0.21 4.86
N CYS A 42 10.96 1.02 3.95
CA CYS A 42 11.47 1.10 2.58
C CYS A 42 12.87 1.74 2.57
N LEU A 43 13.79 1.11 1.86
CA LEU A 43 15.18 1.59 1.77
C LEU A 43 15.39 2.60 0.65
N HIS A 44 14.36 2.88 -0.14
CA HIS A 44 14.43 3.84 -1.27
C HIS A 44 15.58 3.51 -2.22
N CYS A 45 15.64 2.25 -2.68
CA CYS A 45 16.70 1.75 -3.53
C CYS A 45 16.79 2.55 -4.83
N LYS A 46 18.01 2.90 -5.25
CA LYS A 46 18.22 3.69 -6.46
C LYS A 46 17.75 2.96 -7.72
N ASN A 47 18.05 1.67 -7.80
CA ASN A 47 17.64 0.86 -8.96
C ASN A 47 16.21 0.31 -8.83
N ALA A 48 15.58 0.48 -7.66
CA ALA A 48 14.19 0.16 -7.38
C ALA A 48 13.71 -1.13 -8.08
N PRO A 49 14.22 -2.31 -7.68
CA PRO A 49 13.83 -3.54 -8.36
C PRO A 49 12.33 -3.84 -8.23
N CYS A 50 11.68 -3.33 -7.19
CA CYS A 50 10.24 -3.48 -7.01
C CYS A 50 9.44 -2.87 -8.16
N VAL A 51 9.90 -1.75 -8.73
CA VAL A 51 9.22 -1.12 -9.87
C VAL A 51 9.18 -2.06 -11.07
N LYS A 52 10.26 -2.79 -11.29
CA LYS A 52 10.33 -3.78 -12.38
C LYS A 52 9.41 -4.97 -12.12
N GLY A 53 9.10 -5.25 -10.86
CA GLY A 53 8.17 -6.30 -10.51
C GLY A 53 6.71 -5.93 -10.68
N CYS A 54 6.43 -4.64 -10.86
CA CYS A 54 5.08 -4.14 -11.08
C CYS A 54 4.76 -4.16 -12.58
N PRO A 55 3.66 -4.83 -13.02
CA PRO A 55 3.35 -4.89 -14.45
C PRO A 55 3.14 -3.53 -15.11
N VAL A 56 2.74 -2.51 -14.36
CA VAL A 56 2.52 -1.16 -14.90
C VAL A 56 3.57 -0.16 -14.44
N ASN A 57 4.61 -0.63 -13.76
CA ASN A 57 5.77 0.18 -13.36
C ASN A 57 5.39 1.40 -12.51
N VAL A 58 4.58 1.18 -11.49
CA VAL A 58 4.25 2.23 -10.51
C VAL A 58 5.56 2.70 -9.85
N PRO A 59 5.76 4.03 -9.70
CA PRO A 59 6.97 4.54 -9.04
C PRO A 59 6.92 4.31 -7.53
N ILE A 60 7.20 3.07 -7.13
CA ILE A 60 6.99 2.59 -5.77
C ILE A 60 7.78 3.37 -4.71
N PRO A 61 9.10 3.58 -4.85
CA PRO A 61 9.83 4.34 -3.83
C PRO A 61 9.28 5.76 -3.65
N ASP A 62 8.80 6.37 -4.73
CA ASP A 62 8.30 7.74 -4.69
C ASP A 62 7.01 7.84 -3.88
N PHE A 63 6.04 6.95 -4.15
CA PHE A 63 4.79 7.04 -3.39
C PHE A 63 4.99 6.63 -1.93
N ILE A 64 5.89 5.69 -1.66
CA ILE A 64 6.19 5.30 -0.29
C ILE A 64 6.87 6.46 0.47
N ALA A 65 7.74 7.21 -0.20
CA ALA A 65 8.36 8.39 0.40
C ALA A 65 7.31 9.41 0.82
N HIS A 66 6.28 9.62 0.00
CA HIS A 66 5.19 10.52 0.34
C HIS A 66 4.39 10.02 1.54
N ILE A 67 4.11 8.72 1.61
CA ILE A 67 3.40 8.14 2.77
C ILE A 67 4.23 8.35 4.04
N LYS A 68 5.52 8.12 3.96
CA LYS A 68 6.42 8.29 5.10
C LYS A 68 6.37 9.71 5.67
N LYS A 69 6.21 10.70 4.80
CA LYS A 69 6.13 12.10 5.19
C LYS A 69 4.72 12.53 5.60
N GLY A 70 3.73 11.67 5.49
CA GLY A 70 2.34 12.02 5.75
C GLY A 70 1.64 12.69 4.58
N GLU A 71 2.26 12.72 3.41
CA GLU A 71 1.70 13.33 2.20
C GLU A 71 0.89 12.30 1.43
N PHE A 72 -0.25 11.89 2.00
CA PHE A 72 -1.01 10.76 1.46
C PHE A 72 -1.66 11.08 0.12
N GLN A 73 -2.08 12.32 -0.09
CA GLN A 73 -2.69 12.72 -1.35
C GLN A 73 -1.65 12.67 -2.48
N GLU A 74 -0.46 13.17 -2.22
CA GLU A 74 0.64 13.14 -3.18
C GLU A 74 1.05 11.70 -3.49
N ALA A 75 1.00 10.82 -2.49
CA ALA A 75 1.26 9.40 -2.71
C ALA A 75 0.25 8.81 -3.69
N TYR A 76 -1.03 9.09 -3.50
CA TYR A 76 -2.07 8.63 -4.40
C TYR A 76 -1.86 9.15 -5.83
N GLU A 77 -1.57 10.43 -5.96
CA GLU A 77 -1.33 11.04 -7.28
C GLU A 77 -0.14 10.41 -7.98
N THR A 78 0.90 10.10 -7.22
CA THR A 78 2.09 9.43 -7.76
C THR A 78 1.73 8.04 -8.31
N ILE A 79 0.92 7.27 -7.57
CA ILE A 79 0.46 5.96 -8.03
C ILE A 79 -0.37 6.11 -9.31
N ARG A 80 -1.23 7.11 -9.36
CA ARG A 80 -2.13 7.33 -10.47
C ARG A 80 -1.41 7.68 -11.78
N LEU A 81 -0.15 8.06 -11.72
CA LEU A 81 0.61 8.30 -12.95
C LEU A 81 0.72 7.04 -13.81
N GLN A 82 0.70 5.86 -13.19
CA GLN A 82 0.87 4.60 -13.89
C GLN A 82 -0.29 3.62 -13.68
N ASN A 83 -1.06 3.77 -12.61
CA ASN A 83 -2.12 2.83 -12.25
C ASN A 83 -3.42 3.59 -12.03
N GLY A 84 -4.41 3.28 -12.87
CA GLY A 84 -5.73 3.92 -12.78
C GLY A 84 -6.64 3.34 -11.69
N LEU A 85 -6.30 2.17 -11.13
CA LEU A 85 -7.16 1.46 -10.19
C LEU A 85 -6.41 1.01 -8.93
N PRO A 86 -5.75 1.93 -8.21
CA PRO A 86 -4.89 1.51 -7.08
C PRO A 86 -5.66 0.87 -5.93
N ALA A 87 -6.90 1.27 -5.68
CA ALA A 87 -7.69 0.66 -4.60
C ALA A 87 -7.98 -0.81 -4.88
N ILE A 88 -8.23 -1.15 -6.15
CA ILE A 88 -8.48 -2.52 -6.56
C ILE A 88 -7.18 -3.31 -6.59
N CYS A 89 -6.15 -2.76 -7.19
CA CYS A 89 -4.85 -3.42 -7.28
C CYS A 89 -4.25 -3.69 -5.90
N GLY A 90 -4.42 -2.75 -4.97
CA GLY A 90 -3.93 -2.95 -3.61
C GLY A 90 -4.61 -4.12 -2.89
N ARG A 91 -5.79 -4.53 -3.36
CA ARG A 91 -6.53 -5.64 -2.76
C ARG A 91 -6.34 -6.96 -3.50
N VAL A 92 -6.16 -6.92 -4.84
CA VAL A 92 -6.22 -8.14 -5.65
C VAL A 92 -4.91 -8.54 -6.33
N CYS A 93 -3.95 -7.62 -6.45
CA CYS A 93 -2.66 -7.98 -7.04
C CYS A 93 -1.95 -9.02 -6.18
N PRO A 94 -1.36 -10.06 -6.80
CA PRO A 94 -0.52 -11.00 -6.05
C PRO A 94 0.86 -10.37 -5.80
N GLN A 95 0.90 -9.38 -4.92
CA GLN A 95 2.11 -8.58 -4.67
C GLN A 95 3.31 -9.44 -4.29
N GLU A 96 3.07 -10.53 -3.58
CA GLU A 96 4.14 -11.43 -3.13
C GLU A 96 4.87 -12.12 -4.27
N THR A 97 4.28 -12.16 -5.46
CA THR A 97 4.93 -12.68 -6.66
C THR A 97 5.28 -11.59 -7.67
N GLN A 98 4.89 -10.35 -7.39
CA GLN A 98 5.15 -9.21 -8.28
C GLN A 98 6.12 -8.24 -7.61
N CYS A 99 5.64 -7.05 -7.21
CA CYS A 99 6.51 -6.01 -6.66
C CYS A 99 7.23 -6.45 -5.38
N GLU A 100 6.50 -7.08 -4.46
CA GLU A 100 7.09 -7.48 -3.18
C GLU A 100 8.13 -8.57 -3.34
N SER A 101 8.02 -9.43 -4.37
CA SER A 101 9.00 -10.47 -4.63
C SER A 101 10.37 -9.89 -4.98
N LYS A 102 10.41 -8.65 -5.45
CA LYS A 102 11.65 -7.98 -5.85
C LYS A 102 12.18 -7.04 -4.77
N CYS A 103 11.47 -6.87 -3.67
CA CYS A 103 11.89 -5.97 -2.61
C CYS A 103 13.14 -6.48 -1.92
N VAL A 104 14.15 -5.60 -1.78
CA VAL A 104 15.42 -5.94 -1.15
C VAL A 104 15.22 -6.38 0.31
N ARG A 105 14.22 -5.80 1.00
CA ARG A 105 13.93 -6.18 2.38
C ARG A 105 13.48 -7.64 2.50
N GLY A 106 12.98 -8.22 1.42
CA GLY A 106 12.55 -9.62 1.40
C GLY A 106 13.69 -10.61 1.41
N ILE A 107 14.94 -10.17 1.24
CA ILE A 107 16.09 -11.06 1.23
C ILE A 107 16.36 -11.64 2.63
N LYS A 108 16.27 -10.82 3.66
CA LYS A 108 16.55 -11.23 5.04
C LYS A 108 15.32 -11.25 5.95
N GLY A 109 14.18 -10.87 5.44
CA GLY A 109 12.96 -10.80 6.23
C GLY A 109 11.77 -10.68 5.31
N GLU A 110 10.73 -10.02 5.78
CA GLU A 110 9.56 -9.78 4.93
C GLU A 110 9.74 -8.52 4.10
N PRO A 111 9.34 -8.52 2.82
CA PRO A 111 9.38 -7.31 2.00
C PRO A 111 8.47 -6.23 2.59
N VAL A 112 8.66 -4.99 2.13
CA VAL A 112 7.76 -3.90 2.48
C VAL A 112 6.35 -4.23 1.99
N GLY A 113 5.32 -3.90 2.78
CA GLY A 113 3.94 -4.13 2.40
C GLY A 113 3.47 -3.17 1.32
N ILE A 114 4.01 -3.30 0.12
CA ILE A 114 3.77 -2.37 -0.99
C ILE A 114 2.30 -2.29 -1.36
N GLY A 115 1.65 -3.45 -1.56
CA GLY A 115 0.24 -3.48 -1.91
C GLY A 115 -0.65 -2.92 -0.82
N ARG A 116 -0.29 -3.17 0.43
CA ARG A 116 -1.03 -2.64 1.58
C ARG A 116 -0.92 -1.13 1.67
N LEU A 117 0.25 -0.58 1.33
CA LEU A 117 0.47 0.87 1.30
C LEU A 117 -0.25 1.52 0.11
N GLU A 118 -0.27 0.85 -1.03
CA GLU A 118 -1.02 1.33 -2.21
C GLU A 118 -2.51 1.40 -1.90
N ARG A 119 -3.05 0.36 -1.27
CA ARG A 119 -4.44 0.35 -0.82
C ARG A 119 -4.71 1.49 0.15
N PHE A 120 -3.81 1.70 1.10
CA PHE A 120 -3.98 2.77 2.08
C PHE A 120 -4.07 4.14 1.40
N ALA A 121 -3.15 4.43 0.47
CA ALA A 121 -3.15 5.72 -0.22
C ALA A 121 -4.44 5.91 -1.04
N ALA A 122 -4.87 4.86 -1.72
CA ALA A 122 -6.08 4.91 -2.55
C ALA A 122 -7.33 5.11 -1.70
N ASP A 123 -7.45 4.37 -0.61
CA ASP A 123 -8.61 4.49 0.29
C ASP A 123 -8.66 5.87 0.95
N TYR A 124 -7.50 6.39 1.33
CA TYR A 124 -7.41 7.73 1.91
C TYR A 124 -7.92 8.79 0.94
N ALA A 125 -7.46 8.72 -0.31
CA ALA A 125 -7.88 9.66 -1.34
C ALA A 125 -9.37 9.53 -1.66
N CYS A 126 -9.88 8.30 -1.69
CA CYS A 126 -11.29 8.03 -1.95
C CYS A 126 -12.17 8.70 -0.88
N LEU A 127 -11.77 8.62 0.39
CA LEU A 127 -12.52 9.24 1.47
C LEU A 127 -12.52 10.76 1.36
N LEU A 128 -11.40 11.35 0.92
CA LEU A 128 -11.30 12.81 0.76
C LEU A 128 -12.12 13.32 -0.41
N TYR A 129 -12.21 12.52 -1.49
CA TYR A 129 -12.86 12.94 -2.72
C TYR A 129 -14.18 12.25 -2.94
N THR A 130 -14.81 11.74 -1.88
CA THR A 130 -16.14 11.15 -2.01
C THR A 130 -17.13 12.21 -2.51
N SER A 131 -17.70 11.95 -3.68
CA SER A 131 -18.67 12.84 -4.27
C SER A 131 -20.02 12.65 -3.60
N PRO A 132 -20.79 13.72 -3.37
CA PRO A 132 -22.17 13.58 -2.88
C PRO A 132 -23.11 12.97 -3.90
N SER A 133 -22.74 12.97 -5.17
CA SER A 133 -23.57 12.41 -6.23
C SER A 133 -23.05 11.06 -6.67
N PRO A 134 -23.91 10.03 -6.77
CA PRO A 134 -23.45 8.73 -7.27
C PRO A 134 -22.90 8.77 -8.68
N ARG A 135 -23.30 9.77 -9.48
CA ARG A 135 -22.79 9.90 -10.85
C ARG A 135 -21.41 10.51 -10.88
N ASP A 136 -21.05 11.29 -9.87
CA ASP A 136 -19.79 11.96 -9.79
C ASP A 136 -18.74 11.11 -9.07
N SER A 137 -19.18 10.04 -8.50
CA SER A 137 -18.30 9.14 -7.77
C SER A 137 -17.60 8.17 -8.71
#